data_ef7ae33d1b57583c722361030fdd5f2d
#
_entry.id   ef7ae33d1b57583c722361030fdd5f2d
#
_cell.length_a   1.000
_cell.length_b   1.000
_cell.length_c   1.000
_cell.angle_alpha   90.00
_cell.angle_beta   90.00
_cell.angle_gamma   90.00
#
_symmetry.space_group_name_H-M   'P 1'
#
loop_
_entity.id
_entity.type
_entity.pdbx_description
1 polymer ?
#
loop_
_entity_poly.entity_id
_entity_poly.type
_entity_poly.pdbx_seq_one_letter_code
_entity_poly.pdbx_strand_id
1 'polypeptide(L)'
;MKRALYAAIILWVVGSGVYLAGMERVHSVSISTAFTDSADERQWCELDTYIEGYGKFGVCYLTQEEKKRLVENIASALGITSSYGLATVYEEEVNTTVLSKNSVNGSVTIKAITQEQQGTDNTATEDEQAYDSTTESGLAANQYVYVNITVNNDMDCASSYRELVEGVFDAMGIQGNVNMNLVGSLEGALNRTEKNELADGLLDRLGAKVVTENRDNDIFTIYAYSKGAGSYITIGGNKINMNIAIGYDEEQDRTKVYLASPINSLDY
;
A
#
# COMPACT_ATOMS: atom_id res chain seq x y z
N MET A 1 13.71 -18.87 -22.62
CA MET A 1 13.03 -17.58 -22.88
C MET A 1 12.54 -16.87 -21.61
N LYS A 2 11.84 -17.52 -20.67
CA LYS A 2 11.35 -16.87 -19.42
C LYS A 2 12.47 -16.26 -18.56
N ARG A 3 13.64 -16.92 -18.42
CA ARG A 3 14.77 -16.41 -17.61
C ARG A 3 15.39 -15.11 -18.15
N ALA A 4 15.41 -14.95 -19.47
CA ALA A 4 15.89 -13.72 -20.10
C ALA A 4 14.91 -12.56 -19.92
N LEU A 5 13.60 -12.85 -19.85
CA LEU A 5 12.55 -11.86 -19.59
C LEU A 5 12.67 -11.28 -18.17
N TYR A 6 12.88 -12.13 -17.15
CA TYR A 6 13.05 -11.68 -15.77
C TYR A 6 14.32 -10.83 -15.56
N ALA A 7 15.44 -11.22 -16.21
CA ALA A 7 16.67 -10.42 -16.17
C ALA A 7 16.50 -9.06 -16.86
N ALA A 8 15.73 -8.98 -17.94
CA ALA A 8 15.42 -7.74 -18.63
C ALA A 8 14.51 -6.83 -17.80
N ILE A 9 13.54 -7.39 -17.07
CA ILE A 9 12.64 -6.64 -16.18
C ILE A 9 13.43 -6.06 -14.99
N ILE A 10 14.33 -6.82 -14.38
CA ILE A 10 15.18 -6.34 -13.27
C ILE A 10 16.10 -5.20 -13.74
N LEU A 11 16.71 -5.33 -14.91
CA LEU A 11 17.53 -4.26 -15.50
C LEU A 11 16.71 -3.00 -15.85
N TRP A 12 15.46 -3.17 -16.26
CA TRP A 12 14.57 -2.05 -16.58
C TRP A 12 14.10 -1.31 -15.31
N VAL A 13 13.75 -2.02 -14.24
CA VAL A 13 13.36 -1.44 -12.94
C VAL A 13 14.52 -0.66 -12.30
N VAL A 14 15.75 -1.21 -12.35
CA VAL A 14 16.94 -0.50 -11.86
C VAL A 14 17.29 0.71 -12.74
N GLY A 15 17.11 0.58 -14.05
CA GLY A 15 17.34 1.68 -15.02
C GLY A 15 16.30 2.79 -14.94
N SER A 16 15.02 2.46 -14.69
CA SER A 16 13.95 3.45 -14.57
C SER A 16 13.99 4.22 -13.25
N GLY A 17 14.45 3.59 -12.15
CA GLY A 17 14.66 4.28 -10.87
C GLY A 17 15.67 5.44 -10.97
N VAL A 18 16.66 5.31 -11.86
CA VAL A 18 17.63 6.40 -12.15
C VAL A 18 17.05 7.46 -13.10
N TYR A 19 16.10 7.08 -13.96
CA TYR A 19 15.50 7.98 -14.95
C TYR A 19 14.40 8.88 -14.35
N LEU A 20 13.65 8.38 -13.35
CA LEU A 20 12.59 9.13 -12.66
C LEU A 20 13.12 10.27 -11.79
N ALA A 21 14.38 10.22 -11.37
CA ALA A 21 15.03 11.30 -10.62
C ALA A 21 15.25 12.58 -11.47
N GLY A 22 15.02 12.56 -12.78
CA GLY A 22 15.26 13.67 -13.72
C GLY A 22 14.00 14.34 -14.28
N MET A 23 12.79 13.90 -13.94
CA MET A 23 11.57 14.58 -14.41
C MET A 23 11.33 15.86 -13.60
N GLU A 24 11.29 17.00 -14.29
CA GLU A 24 10.98 18.30 -13.70
C GLU A 24 9.70 18.21 -12.85
N ARG A 25 9.85 18.44 -11.55
CA ARG A 25 8.75 18.60 -10.61
C ARG A 25 7.99 19.88 -10.99
N VAL A 26 6.85 19.73 -11.66
CA VAL A 26 5.84 20.77 -11.64
C VAL A 26 5.54 21.05 -10.15
N HIS A 27 5.56 22.33 -9.76
CA HIS A 27 5.36 22.79 -8.38
C HIS A 27 3.96 22.42 -7.83
N SER A 28 3.70 21.15 -7.62
CA SER A 28 2.66 20.69 -6.71
C SER A 28 3.33 20.49 -5.35
N VAL A 29 2.81 21.14 -4.33
CA VAL A 29 3.23 20.87 -2.95
C VAL A 29 3.08 19.36 -2.74
N SER A 30 4.15 18.69 -2.31
CA SER A 30 4.10 17.25 -2.06
C SER A 30 3.07 16.99 -0.94
N ILE A 31 2.37 15.86 -1.01
CA ILE A 31 1.38 15.48 0.01
C ILE A 31 2.03 15.47 1.40
N SER A 32 3.26 14.94 1.52
CA SER A 32 4.01 14.92 2.77
C SER A 32 4.37 16.32 3.26
N THR A 33 4.82 17.23 2.39
CA THR A 33 5.09 18.63 2.76
C THR A 33 3.81 19.33 3.23
N ALA A 34 2.70 19.17 2.50
CA ALA A 34 1.43 19.77 2.89
C ALA A 34 0.96 19.25 4.26
N PHE A 35 1.18 17.96 4.53
CA PHE A 35 0.84 17.36 5.82
C PHE A 35 1.73 17.90 6.94
N THR A 36 3.04 17.90 6.76
CA THR A 36 4.00 18.39 7.77
C THR A 36 3.73 19.84 8.11
N ASP A 37 3.45 20.68 7.10
CA ASP A 37 3.21 22.10 7.27
C ASP A 37 1.80 22.43 7.81
N SER A 38 0.90 21.45 7.89
CA SER A 38 -0.51 21.68 8.30
C SER A 38 -0.68 21.92 9.80
N ALA A 39 0.29 21.52 10.62
CA ALA A 39 0.23 21.76 12.06
C ALA A 39 0.41 23.26 12.43
N ASP A 40 0.84 24.10 11.49
CA ASP A 40 1.12 25.52 11.68
C ASP A 40 2.09 25.76 12.86
N GLU A 41 1.64 26.43 13.93
CA GLU A 41 2.45 26.70 15.12
C GLU A 41 2.56 25.48 16.07
N ARG A 42 1.76 24.43 15.86
CA ARG A 42 1.80 23.20 16.65
C ARG A 42 2.97 22.33 16.19
N GLN A 43 3.59 21.63 17.14
CA GLN A 43 4.67 20.69 16.81
C GLN A 43 4.15 19.28 16.76
N TRP A 44 4.46 18.58 15.67
CA TRP A 44 4.23 17.16 15.60
C TRP A 44 5.09 16.40 16.61
N CYS A 45 4.49 15.51 17.36
CA CYS A 45 5.21 14.60 18.26
C CYS A 45 5.84 13.45 17.51
N GLU A 46 5.11 12.93 16.51
CA GLU A 46 5.51 11.81 15.64
C GLU A 46 4.99 12.07 14.23
N LEU A 47 5.73 11.57 13.23
CA LEU A 47 5.38 11.68 11.82
C LEU A 47 5.76 10.39 11.11
N ASP A 48 4.81 9.48 10.94
CA ASP A 48 5.05 8.16 10.38
C ASP A 48 4.45 8.01 8.98
N THR A 49 5.12 7.20 8.17
CA THR A 49 4.68 6.84 6.81
C THR A 49 4.40 5.35 6.74
N TYR A 50 3.25 4.99 6.14
CA TYR A 50 2.89 3.61 5.82
C TYR A 50 2.55 3.52 4.33
N ILE A 51 3.27 2.67 3.60
CA ILE A 51 2.98 2.33 2.22
C ILE A 51 2.48 0.90 2.18
N GLU A 52 1.30 0.70 1.65
CA GLU A 52 0.63 -0.59 1.63
C GLU A 52 0.17 -0.93 0.23
N GLY A 53 0.80 -1.94 -0.36
CA GLY A 53 0.44 -2.50 -1.66
C GLY A 53 -0.25 -3.84 -1.51
N TYR A 54 -1.39 -4.02 -2.17
CA TYR A 54 -2.08 -5.30 -2.26
C TYR A 54 -2.57 -5.53 -3.67
N GLY A 55 -2.29 -6.72 -4.24
CA GLY A 55 -2.71 -7.01 -5.59
C GLY A 55 -2.71 -8.49 -5.93
N LYS A 56 -3.46 -8.82 -6.98
CA LYS A 56 -3.54 -10.17 -7.55
C LYS A 56 -2.37 -10.39 -8.50
N PHE A 57 -1.64 -11.48 -8.30
CA PHE A 57 -0.48 -11.85 -9.11
C PHE A 57 -0.81 -12.90 -10.19
N GLY A 58 -1.78 -13.77 -9.95
CA GLY A 58 -2.15 -14.83 -10.89
C GLY A 58 -3.23 -15.78 -10.37
N VAL A 59 -3.47 -16.83 -11.14
CA VAL A 59 -4.48 -17.88 -10.83
C VAL A 59 -3.89 -19.28 -10.83
N CYS A 60 -2.56 -19.43 -10.97
CA CYS A 60 -1.88 -20.71 -10.93
C CYS A 60 -1.27 -20.93 -9.55
N TYR A 61 -1.35 -22.15 -9.05
CA TYR A 61 -0.71 -22.53 -7.81
C TYR A 61 0.81 -22.27 -7.89
N LEU A 62 1.36 -21.62 -6.87
CA LEU A 62 2.79 -21.42 -6.70
C LEU A 62 3.31 -22.37 -5.61
N THR A 63 4.34 -23.10 -5.93
CA THR A 63 5.09 -23.90 -4.96
C THR A 63 5.73 -22.98 -3.90
N GLN A 64 6.10 -23.55 -2.76
CA GLN A 64 6.75 -22.79 -1.70
C GLN A 64 8.05 -22.13 -2.18
N GLU A 65 8.82 -22.82 -3.03
CA GLU A 65 10.07 -22.27 -3.58
C GLU A 65 9.80 -21.11 -4.56
N GLU A 66 8.74 -21.19 -5.35
CA GLU A 66 8.34 -20.10 -6.25
C GLU A 66 7.84 -18.89 -5.46
N LYS A 67 7.06 -19.06 -4.40
CA LYS A 67 6.65 -17.97 -3.51
C LYS A 67 7.85 -17.33 -2.82
N LYS A 68 8.78 -18.11 -2.33
CA LYS A 68 10.03 -17.59 -1.77
C LYS A 68 10.78 -16.73 -2.77
N ARG A 69 10.97 -17.22 -3.99
CA ARG A 69 11.61 -16.44 -5.07
C ARG A 69 10.84 -15.18 -5.42
N LEU A 70 9.51 -15.23 -5.38
CA LEU A 70 8.66 -14.07 -5.63
C LEU A 70 8.90 -12.97 -4.59
N VAL A 71 8.83 -13.29 -3.29
CA VAL A 71 9.07 -12.30 -2.23
C VAL A 71 10.52 -11.79 -2.22
N GLU A 72 11.50 -12.63 -2.52
CA GLU A 72 12.91 -12.22 -2.65
C GLU A 72 13.15 -11.31 -3.86
N ASN A 73 12.48 -11.55 -4.98
CA ASN A 73 12.56 -10.69 -6.17
C ASN A 73 11.95 -9.31 -5.88
N ILE A 74 10.78 -9.28 -5.21
CA ILE A 74 10.16 -8.03 -4.78
C ILE A 74 11.09 -7.28 -3.81
N ALA A 75 11.63 -7.97 -2.79
CA ALA A 75 12.56 -7.38 -1.84
C ALA A 75 13.79 -6.79 -2.55
N SER A 76 14.37 -7.52 -3.49
CA SER A 76 15.51 -7.03 -4.29
C SER A 76 15.16 -5.79 -5.11
N ALA A 77 13.98 -5.76 -5.73
CA ALA A 77 13.50 -4.60 -6.48
C ALA A 77 13.26 -3.37 -5.57
N LEU A 78 12.87 -3.61 -4.32
CA LEU A 78 12.77 -2.57 -3.28
C LEU A 78 14.12 -2.20 -2.63
N GLY A 79 15.23 -2.75 -3.12
CA GLY A 79 16.57 -2.49 -2.58
C GLY A 79 16.92 -3.28 -1.31
N ILE A 80 16.12 -4.28 -0.94
CA ILE A 80 16.34 -5.13 0.23
C ILE A 80 17.10 -6.38 -0.20
N THR A 81 18.43 -6.39 -0.02
CA THR A 81 19.31 -7.46 -0.50
C THR A 81 19.83 -8.39 0.60
N SER A 82 19.67 -8.00 1.86
CA SER A 82 20.21 -8.77 3.00
C SER A 82 19.49 -8.46 4.32
N SER A 83 19.78 -9.27 5.35
CA SER A 83 19.31 -9.06 6.72
C SER A 83 17.78 -9.05 6.84
N TYR A 84 17.11 -9.99 6.19
CA TYR A 84 15.68 -10.22 6.30
C TYR A 84 15.40 -11.63 6.84
N GLY A 85 14.23 -11.81 7.46
CA GLY A 85 13.68 -13.10 7.84
C GLY A 85 12.74 -13.64 6.77
N LEU A 86 12.70 -14.95 6.60
CA LEU A 86 11.75 -15.67 5.77
C LEU A 86 10.98 -16.67 6.63
N ALA A 87 9.67 -16.71 6.47
CA ALA A 87 8.78 -17.66 7.12
C ALA A 87 7.68 -18.11 6.16
N THR A 88 7.16 -19.32 6.37
CA THR A 88 5.95 -19.80 5.70
C THR A 88 4.92 -20.12 6.77
N VAL A 89 3.72 -19.61 6.59
CA VAL A 89 2.56 -19.81 7.49
C VAL A 89 1.48 -20.54 6.71
N TYR A 90 0.94 -21.59 7.31
CA TYR A 90 -0.18 -22.37 6.78
C TYR A 90 -1.38 -22.18 7.69
N GLU A 91 -2.46 -21.65 7.15
CA GLU A 91 -3.73 -21.45 7.85
C GLU A 91 -4.84 -21.98 6.98
N GLU A 92 -5.44 -23.12 7.36
CA GLU A 92 -6.54 -23.77 6.64
C GLU A 92 -6.31 -23.83 5.11
N GLU A 93 -6.99 -22.94 4.36
CA GLU A 93 -6.95 -22.85 2.90
C GLU A 93 -5.97 -21.77 2.38
N VAL A 94 -5.23 -21.14 3.28
CA VAL A 94 -4.30 -20.04 2.95
C VAL A 94 -2.88 -20.45 3.28
N ASN A 95 -2.01 -20.34 2.29
CA ASN A 95 -0.59 -20.58 2.44
C ASN A 95 0.19 -19.29 2.11
N THR A 96 0.88 -18.75 3.09
CA THR A 96 1.56 -17.46 2.99
C THR A 96 3.06 -17.62 3.19
N THR A 97 3.85 -17.13 2.25
CA THR A 97 5.29 -16.93 2.44
C THR A 97 5.55 -15.46 2.76
N VAL A 98 6.22 -15.21 3.87
CA VAL A 98 6.48 -13.88 4.42
C VAL A 98 7.98 -13.61 4.42
N LEU A 99 8.38 -12.48 3.84
CA LEU A 99 9.69 -11.87 4.02
C LEU A 99 9.52 -10.63 4.89
N SER A 100 10.32 -10.51 5.95
CA SER A 100 10.28 -9.35 6.84
C SER A 100 11.67 -8.82 7.16
N LYS A 101 11.77 -7.49 7.23
CA LYS A 101 12.97 -6.79 7.68
C LYS A 101 12.57 -5.66 8.61
N ASN A 102 13.17 -5.64 9.78
CA ASN A 102 12.96 -4.58 10.78
C ASN A 102 14.25 -3.78 10.95
N SER A 103 14.10 -2.50 11.18
CA SER A 103 15.16 -1.57 11.54
C SER A 103 14.68 -0.59 12.60
N VAL A 104 15.55 0.24 13.14
CA VAL A 104 15.18 1.29 14.10
C VAL A 104 14.22 2.31 13.47
N ASN A 105 14.38 2.57 12.18
CA ASN A 105 13.64 3.61 11.47
C ASN A 105 12.41 3.08 10.72
N GLY A 106 12.05 1.80 10.89
CA GLY A 106 10.89 1.24 10.22
C GLY A 106 11.00 -0.23 9.90
N SER A 107 10.06 -0.72 9.11
CA SER A 107 9.99 -2.13 8.73
C SER A 107 9.50 -2.32 7.30
N VAL A 108 9.82 -3.48 6.73
CA VAL A 108 9.24 -3.94 5.46
C VAL A 108 8.74 -5.35 5.62
N THR A 109 7.52 -5.59 5.18
CA THR A 109 6.91 -6.92 5.12
C THR A 109 6.40 -7.17 3.70
N ILE A 110 6.79 -8.30 3.12
CA ILE A 110 6.34 -8.74 1.80
C ILE A 110 5.73 -10.12 1.96
N LYS A 111 4.51 -10.30 1.46
CA LYS A 111 3.80 -11.58 1.54
C LYS A 111 3.42 -12.07 0.14
N ALA A 112 3.67 -13.33 -0.15
CA ALA A 112 3.07 -14.07 -1.25
C ALA A 112 2.02 -15.02 -0.68
N ILE A 113 0.77 -14.78 -1.03
CA ILE A 113 -0.41 -15.43 -0.45
C ILE A 113 -1.05 -16.31 -1.51
N THR A 114 -1.18 -17.60 -1.24
CA THR A 114 -1.95 -18.55 -2.04
C THR A 114 -3.25 -18.82 -1.32
N GLN A 115 -4.38 -18.59 -2.00
CA GLN A 115 -5.70 -18.97 -1.54
C GLN A 115 -6.23 -20.07 -2.48
N GLU A 116 -6.42 -21.27 -1.96
CA GLU A 116 -6.98 -22.39 -2.71
C GLU A 116 -8.45 -22.08 -3.09
N GLN A 117 -8.83 -22.39 -4.33
CA GLN A 117 -10.22 -22.30 -4.72
C GLN A 117 -10.88 -23.62 -4.32
N GLN A 118 -11.85 -23.55 -3.41
CA GLN A 118 -12.75 -24.70 -3.17
C GLN A 118 -13.44 -25.04 -4.50
N GLY A 119 -13.26 -26.25 -4.97
CA GLY A 119 -13.95 -26.77 -6.14
C GLY A 119 -15.46 -26.60 -5.95
N THR A 120 -16.08 -25.76 -6.74
CA THR A 120 -17.53 -25.83 -6.90
C THR A 120 -17.84 -27.24 -7.38
N ASP A 121 -18.62 -28.00 -6.61
CA ASP A 121 -19.22 -29.25 -7.01
C ASP A 121 -19.98 -29.05 -8.34
N ASN A 122 -19.24 -29.16 -9.44
CA ASN A 122 -19.84 -29.29 -10.74
C ASN A 122 -20.34 -30.73 -10.79
N THR A 123 -21.66 -30.93 -10.64
CA THR A 123 -22.35 -32.08 -11.18
C THR A 123 -21.97 -32.14 -12.67
N ALA A 124 -20.88 -32.84 -12.95
CA ALA A 124 -20.46 -33.17 -14.29
C ALA A 124 -21.51 -34.10 -14.88
N THR A 125 -22.25 -33.60 -15.85
CA THR A 125 -22.91 -34.47 -16.84
C THR A 125 -21.83 -35.30 -17.52
N GLU A 126 -21.97 -36.63 -17.42
CA GLU A 126 -21.16 -37.61 -18.13
C GLU A 126 -21.28 -37.35 -19.65
N ASP A 127 -20.20 -36.84 -20.24
CA ASP A 127 -19.77 -37.04 -21.64
C ASP A 127 -18.70 -35.98 -21.96
N GLU A 128 -17.43 -36.33 -21.74
CA GLU A 128 -16.33 -35.97 -22.63
C GLU A 128 -15.00 -36.60 -22.18
N GLN A 129 -14.32 -37.11 -23.19
CA GLN A 129 -13.18 -37.99 -23.18
C GLN A 129 -11.97 -37.49 -22.35
N ALA A 130 -11.39 -38.44 -21.64
CA ALA A 130 -10.13 -38.34 -20.93
C ALA A 130 -9.00 -37.74 -21.77
N TYR A 131 -8.47 -36.60 -21.33
CA TYR A 131 -7.14 -36.14 -21.69
C TYR A 131 -6.22 -36.34 -20.49
N ASP A 132 -5.36 -37.32 -20.62
CA ASP A 132 -4.31 -37.67 -19.66
C ASP A 132 -3.28 -36.51 -19.60
N SER A 133 -3.24 -35.77 -18.51
CA SER A 133 -2.15 -34.87 -18.17
C SER A 133 -1.81 -34.98 -16.70
N THR A 134 -0.99 -35.97 -16.39
CA THR A 134 -0.20 -36.04 -15.16
C THR A 134 0.78 -34.89 -15.08
N THR A 135 0.36 -33.75 -14.56
CA THR A 135 1.22 -32.71 -14.00
C THR A 135 0.53 -32.12 -12.77
N GLU A 136 1.19 -32.18 -11.63
CA GLU A 136 0.76 -31.68 -10.32
C GLU A 136 0.49 -30.15 -10.26
N SER A 137 0.31 -29.48 -11.39
CA SER A 137 0.11 -28.04 -11.53
C SER A 137 -1.31 -27.60 -11.92
N GLY A 138 -2.30 -28.45 -11.70
CA GLY A 138 -3.69 -28.22 -12.12
C GLY A 138 -4.64 -27.62 -11.07
N LEU A 139 -4.18 -27.37 -9.84
CA LEU A 139 -5.01 -26.73 -8.82
C LEU A 139 -5.15 -25.23 -9.13
N ALA A 140 -6.39 -24.81 -9.39
CA ALA A 140 -6.69 -23.38 -9.52
C ALA A 140 -6.57 -22.72 -8.14
N ALA A 141 -5.72 -21.72 -8.03
CA ALA A 141 -5.53 -20.97 -6.80
C ALA A 141 -5.36 -19.48 -7.13
N ASN A 142 -5.92 -18.61 -6.30
CA ASN A 142 -5.65 -17.19 -6.41
C ASN A 142 -4.33 -16.88 -5.71
N GLN A 143 -3.48 -16.12 -6.40
CA GLN A 143 -2.21 -15.63 -5.86
C GLN A 143 -2.31 -14.14 -5.62
N TYR A 144 -1.94 -13.73 -4.41
CA TYR A 144 -1.90 -12.32 -4.03
C TYR A 144 -0.51 -11.95 -3.52
N VAL A 145 -0.15 -10.71 -3.72
CA VAL A 145 1.04 -10.08 -3.14
C VAL A 145 0.58 -8.96 -2.22
N TYR A 146 1.19 -8.91 -1.04
CA TYR A 146 1.06 -7.82 -0.10
C TYR A 146 2.45 -7.25 0.21
N VAL A 147 2.58 -5.93 0.16
CA VAL A 147 3.79 -5.19 0.53
C VAL A 147 3.40 -4.14 1.55
N ASN A 148 4.08 -4.12 2.68
CA ASN A 148 3.95 -3.06 3.66
C ASN A 148 5.33 -2.48 3.97
N ILE A 149 5.44 -1.16 3.90
CA ILE A 149 6.63 -0.40 4.29
C ILE A 149 6.20 0.60 5.36
N THR A 150 6.81 0.53 6.52
CA THR A 150 6.64 1.51 7.60
C THR A 150 7.92 2.31 7.75
N VAL A 151 7.81 3.63 7.80
CA VAL A 151 8.93 4.53 8.10
C VAL A 151 8.55 5.40 9.28
N ASN A 152 9.32 5.30 10.35
CA ASN A 152 9.07 6.02 11.59
C ASN A 152 9.74 7.39 11.56
N ASN A 153 9.01 8.43 11.96
CA ASN A 153 9.49 9.81 12.07
C ASN A 153 10.08 10.39 10.78
N ASP A 154 9.60 9.94 9.61
CA ASP A 154 10.03 10.46 8.31
C ASP A 154 8.88 10.34 7.30
N MET A 155 8.59 11.45 6.62
CA MET A 155 7.60 11.53 5.55
C MET A 155 8.18 11.98 4.21
N ASP A 156 9.43 12.45 4.18
CA ASP A 156 10.01 13.04 2.97
C ASP A 156 10.12 12.06 1.81
N CYS A 157 10.32 10.79 2.12
CA CYS A 157 10.41 9.72 1.12
C CYS A 157 9.10 8.97 0.85
N ALA A 158 7.97 9.38 1.45
CA ALA A 158 6.69 8.69 1.32
C ALA A 158 6.25 8.50 -0.14
N SER A 159 6.25 9.55 -0.94
CA SER A 159 5.89 9.49 -2.37
C SER A 159 6.84 8.59 -3.16
N SER A 160 8.14 8.65 -2.87
CA SER A 160 9.15 7.82 -3.55
C SER A 160 8.98 6.32 -3.25
N TYR A 161 8.64 5.97 -2.01
CA TYR A 161 8.34 4.57 -1.66
C TYR A 161 7.06 4.09 -2.31
N ARG A 162 6.02 4.92 -2.37
CA ARG A 162 4.79 4.60 -3.09
C ARG A 162 5.07 4.32 -4.56
N GLU A 163 5.73 5.23 -5.25
CA GLU A 163 6.10 5.09 -6.67
C GLU A 163 6.96 3.84 -6.91
N LEU A 164 7.86 3.52 -5.97
CA LEU A 164 8.68 2.33 -6.05
C LEU A 164 7.84 1.04 -5.99
N VAL A 165 6.88 0.96 -5.06
CA VAL A 165 5.99 -0.21 -4.95
C VAL A 165 5.07 -0.30 -6.17
N GLU A 166 4.49 0.81 -6.64
CA GLU A 166 3.68 0.87 -7.86
C GLU A 166 4.49 0.37 -9.07
N GLY A 167 5.74 0.85 -9.23
CA GLY A 167 6.64 0.39 -10.30
C GLY A 167 6.98 -1.10 -10.23
N VAL A 168 7.15 -1.66 -9.04
CA VAL A 168 7.36 -3.10 -8.85
C VAL A 168 6.10 -3.88 -9.23
N PHE A 169 4.92 -3.42 -8.84
CA PHE A 169 3.64 -4.05 -9.20
C PHE A 169 3.44 -4.07 -10.71
N ASP A 170 3.65 -2.93 -11.36
CA ASP A 170 3.55 -2.80 -12.83
C ASP A 170 4.54 -3.73 -13.54
N ALA A 171 5.81 -3.72 -13.14
CA ALA A 171 6.86 -4.54 -13.75
C ALA A 171 6.61 -6.04 -13.60
N MET A 172 5.97 -6.47 -12.52
CA MET A 172 5.66 -7.87 -12.23
C MET A 172 4.27 -8.29 -12.70
N GLY A 173 3.46 -7.36 -13.23
CA GLY A 173 2.08 -7.63 -13.66
C GLY A 173 1.13 -7.89 -12.50
N ILE A 174 1.43 -7.36 -11.31
CA ILE A 174 0.56 -7.46 -10.13
C ILE A 174 -0.58 -6.45 -10.29
N GLN A 175 -1.80 -6.95 -10.37
CA GLN A 175 -3.00 -6.13 -10.50
C GLN A 175 -3.52 -5.74 -9.12
N GLY A 176 -3.26 -4.51 -8.71
CA GLY A 176 -3.60 -4.06 -7.36
C GLY A 176 -3.51 -2.56 -7.16
N ASN A 177 -3.59 -2.16 -5.91
CA ASN A 177 -3.51 -0.76 -5.50
C ASN A 177 -2.38 -0.58 -4.49
N VAL A 178 -1.83 0.62 -4.47
CA VAL A 178 -0.85 1.05 -3.46
C VAL A 178 -1.41 2.26 -2.72
N ASN A 179 -1.61 2.10 -1.42
CA ASN A 179 -2.05 3.14 -0.52
C ASN A 179 -0.83 3.76 0.18
N MET A 180 -0.88 5.07 0.37
CA MET A 180 0.05 5.80 1.21
C MET A 180 -0.73 6.42 2.36
N ASN A 181 -0.34 6.12 3.59
CA ASN A 181 -0.91 6.72 4.79
C ASN A 181 0.19 7.49 5.51
N LEU A 182 -0.06 8.77 5.76
CA LEU A 182 0.75 9.64 6.59
C LEU A 182 0.03 9.78 7.93
N VAL A 183 0.73 9.54 9.01
CA VAL A 183 0.17 9.62 10.35
C VAL A 183 1.01 10.58 11.19
N GLY A 184 0.37 11.62 11.71
CA GLY A 184 0.99 12.54 12.64
C GLY A 184 0.29 12.50 13.99
N SER A 185 1.01 12.76 15.06
CA SER A 185 0.42 12.93 16.40
C SER A 185 0.71 14.32 16.98
N LEU A 186 -0.29 14.91 17.61
CA LEU A 186 -0.22 16.17 18.33
C LEU A 186 -0.52 15.93 19.81
N GLU A 187 0.08 16.71 20.70
CA GLU A 187 -0.14 16.60 22.14
C GLU A 187 -1.58 16.99 22.52
N GLY A 188 -2.20 16.19 23.37
CA GLY A 188 -3.53 16.41 23.92
C GLY A 188 -4.70 16.22 22.95
N ALA A 189 -5.89 16.52 23.43
CA ALA A 189 -7.13 16.43 22.67
C ALA A 189 -7.43 17.74 21.92
N LEU A 190 -7.50 17.70 20.60
CA LEU A 190 -7.97 18.83 19.81
C LEU A 190 -9.49 18.97 19.93
N ASN A 191 -9.95 20.20 20.15
CA ASN A 191 -11.37 20.52 20.07
C ASN A 191 -11.86 20.57 18.61
N ARG A 192 -13.19 20.68 18.42
CA ARG A 192 -13.80 20.66 17.08
C ARG A 192 -13.29 21.77 16.17
N THR A 193 -13.06 22.96 16.68
CA THR A 193 -12.56 24.10 15.90
C THR A 193 -11.16 23.82 15.41
N GLU A 194 -10.28 23.35 16.27
CA GLU A 194 -8.91 23.00 15.94
C GLU A 194 -8.81 21.85 14.95
N LYS A 195 -9.67 20.82 15.06
CA LYS A 195 -9.77 19.74 14.07
C LYS A 195 -10.18 20.27 12.69
N ASN A 196 -11.16 21.18 12.66
CA ASN A 196 -11.62 21.81 11.40
C ASN A 196 -10.52 22.65 10.76
N GLU A 197 -9.86 23.53 11.52
CA GLU A 197 -8.77 24.38 11.02
C GLU A 197 -7.64 23.54 10.41
N LEU A 198 -7.23 22.47 11.09
CA LEU A 198 -6.18 21.57 10.60
C LEU A 198 -6.63 20.86 9.30
N ALA A 199 -7.82 20.31 9.26
CA ALA A 199 -8.34 19.61 8.09
C ALA A 199 -8.56 20.55 6.89
N ASP A 200 -9.12 21.74 7.12
CA ASP A 200 -9.33 22.74 6.07
C ASP A 200 -7.99 23.28 5.54
N GLY A 201 -7.00 23.49 6.43
CA GLY A 201 -5.65 23.85 6.04
C GLY A 201 -4.98 22.80 5.15
N LEU A 202 -5.16 21.50 5.45
CA LEU A 202 -4.69 20.38 4.60
C LEU A 202 -5.37 20.40 3.22
N LEU A 203 -6.70 20.53 3.19
CA LEU A 203 -7.47 20.56 1.95
C LEU A 203 -7.04 21.71 1.06
N ASP A 204 -6.87 22.91 1.61
CA ASP A 204 -6.45 24.11 0.89
C ASP A 204 -5.04 23.96 0.31
N ARG A 205 -4.07 23.50 1.11
CA ARG A 205 -2.68 23.28 0.65
C ARG A 205 -2.59 22.27 -0.50
N LEU A 206 -3.47 21.25 -0.49
CA LEU A 206 -3.53 20.20 -1.51
C LEU A 206 -4.47 20.53 -2.67
N GLY A 207 -5.15 21.68 -2.65
CA GLY A 207 -6.17 22.04 -3.65
C GLY A 207 -7.26 20.99 -3.76
N ALA A 208 -7.60 20.35 -2.65
CA ALA A 208 -8.53 19.25 -2.58
C ALA A 208 -9.96 19.74 -2.41
N LYS A 209 -10.90 19.05 -3.06
CA LYS A 209 -12.33 19.31 -2.93
C LYS A 209 -12.99 18.20 -2.15
N VAL A 210 -13.72 18.57 -1.10
CA VAL A 210 -14.51 17.63 -0.30
C VAL A 210 -15.56 16.96 -1.16
N VAL A 211 -15.64 15.64 -1.05
CA VAL A 211 -16.66 14.80 -1.70
C VAL A 211 -17.73 14.41 -0.69
N THR A 212 -17.31 13.94 0.48
CA THR A 212 -18.19 13.65 1.61
C THR A 212 -17.40 13.78 2.91
N GLU A 213 -18.07 14.10 4.00
CA GLU A 213 -17.43 14.30 5.30
C GLU A 213 -18.36 13.98 6.45
N ASN A 214 -17.77 13.58 7.57
CA ASN A 214 -18.38 13.61 8.89
C ASN A 214 -17.38 14.31 9.83
N ARG A 215 -17.80 15.42 10.45
CA ARG A 215 -16.96 16.23 11.34
C ARG A 215 -17.47 16.22 12.79
N ASP A 216 -17.98 15.08 13.23
CA ASP A 216 -18.38 14.89 14.61
C ASP A 216 -17.17 14.59 15.51
N ASN A 217 -17.30 14.82 16.80
CA ASN A 217 -16.18 14.66 17.74
C ASN A 217 -15.66 13.22 17.79
N ASP A 218 -16.58 12.25 17.69
CA ASP A 218 -16.25 10.83 17.85
C ASP A 218 -15.74 10.21 16.53
N ILE A 219 -16.23 10.73 15.39
CA ILE A 219 -15.82 10.25 14.06
C ILE A 219 -15.55 11.46 13.19
N PHE A 220 -14.30 11.89 13.08
CA PHE A 220 -13.91 12.97 12.19
C PHE A 220 -13.24 12.39 10.95
N THR A 221 -13.93 12.40 9.82
CA THR A 221 -13.41 11.88 8.56
C THR A 221 -13.88 12.70 7.37
N ILE A 222 -12.98 12.91 6.41
CA ILE A 222 -13.22 13.66 5.19
C ILE A 222 -12.68 12.85 4.01
N TYR A 223 -13.53 12.64 3.00
CA TYR A 223 -13.12 12.08 1.72
C TYR A 223 -13.09 13.22 0.69
N ALA A 224 -11.97 13.34 0.00
CA ALA A 224 -11.74 14.45 -0.92
C ALA A 224 -11.07 13.98 -2.23
N TYR A 225 -11.08 14.88 -3.21
CA TYR A 225 -10.39 14.71 -4.47
C TYR A 225 -9.46 15.89 -4.76
N SER A 226 -8.19 15.60 -5.02
CA SER A 226 -7.21 16.55 -5.54
C SER A 226 -6.64 16.05 -6.86
N LYS A 227 -6.48 16.97 -7.83
CA LYS A 227 -5.86 16.63 -9.12
C LYS A 227 -4.38 16.24 -8.99
N GLY A 228 -3.71 16.71 -7.93
CA GLY A 228 -2.30 16.47 -7.68
C GLY A 228 -2.00 15.19 -6.88
N ALA A 229 -3.01 14.51 -6.33
CA ALA A 229 -2.81 13.38 -5.43
C ALA A 229 -2.68 12.00 -6.14
N GLY A 230 -2.62 11.96 -7.47
CA GLY A 230 -2.39 10.74 -8.24
C GLY A 230 -3.65 9.91 -8.50
N SER A 231 -3.54 8.58 -8.36
CA SER A 231 -4.62 7.63 -8.63
C SER A 231 -5.85 7.89 -7.76
N TYR A 232 -7.03 7.49 -8.23
CA TYR A 232 -8.28 7.67 -7.51
C TYR A 232 -9.14 6.40 -7.57
N ILE A 233 -10.03 6.28 -6.60
CA ILE A 233 -11.12 5.31 -6.62
C ILE A 233 -12.44 6.03 -6.93
N THR A 234 -13.44 5.29 -7.36
CA THR A 234 -14.79 5.84 -7.62
C THR A 234 -15.78 5.22 -6.64
N ILE A 235 -16.40 6.06 -5.82
CA ILE A 235 -17.46 5.67 -4.87
C ILE A 235 -18.69 6.49 -5.15
N GLY A 236 -19.82 5.82 -5.44
CA GLY A 236 -21.09 6.52 -5.74
C GLY A 236 -21.02 7.49 -6.95
N GLY A 237 -20.14 7.20 -7.92
CA GLY A 237 -19.92 8.07 -9.09
C GLY A 237 -18.95 9.22 -8.87
N ASN A 238 -18.46 9.43 -7.65
CA ASN A 238 -17.51 10.49 -7.30
C ASN A 238 -16.10 9.95 -7.24
N LYS A 239 -15.12 10.72 -7.74
CA LYS A 239 -13.70 10.42 -7.61
C LYS A 239 -13.22 10.81 -6.23
N ILE A 240 -12.49 9.91 -5.59
CA ILE A 240 -11.85 10.11 -4.28
C ILE A 240 -10.41 9.63 -4.39
N ASN A 241 -9.48 10.45 -3.93
CA ASN A 241 -8.08 10.07 -3.83
C ASN A 241 -7.38 10.59 -2.58
N MET A 242 -8.17 11.05 -1.62
CA MET A 242 -7.70 11.50 -0.33
C MET A 242 -8.72 11.18 0.75
N ASN A 243 -8.24 10.74 1.89
CA ASN A 243 -9.02 10.58 3.10
C ASN A 243 -8.24 11.20 4.27
N ILE A 244 -8.90 12.10 4.99
CA ILE A 244 -8.40 12.68 6.25
C ILE A 244 -9.23 12.10 7.38
N ALA A 245 -8.57 11.61 8.42
CA ALA A 245 -9.24 11.21 9.66
C ALA A 245 -8.50 11.82 10.86
N ILE A 246 -9.24 12.22 11.89
CA ILE A 246 -8.68 12.79 13.12
C ILE A 246 -9.34 12.11 14.31
N GLY A 247 -8.56 11.39 15.10
CA GLY A 247 -8.99 10.69 16.30
C GLY A 247 -8.17 11.10 17.53
N TYR A 248 -8.74 10.94 18.72
CA TYR A 248 -8.02 11.13 19.97
C TYR A 248 -7.72 9.78 20.61
N ASP A 249 -6.45 9.54 20.90
CA ASP A 249 -5.94 8.38 21.60
C ASP A 249 -5.83 8.70 23.08
N GLU A 250 -6.78 8.21 23.88
CA GLU A 250 -6.84 8.46 25.31
C GLU A 250 -5.67 7.83 26.08
N GLU A 251 -5.12 6.71 25.60
CA GLU A 251 -4.02 6.01 26.27
C GLU A 251 -2.71 6.78 26.15
N GLN A 252 -2.51 7.46 25.02
CA GLN A 252 -1.29 8.24 24.75
C GLN A 252 -1.46 9.73 25.03
N ASP A 253 -2.68 10.19 25.36
CA ASP A 253 -3.06 11.62 25.44
C ASP A 253 -2.61 12.41 24.20
N ARG A 254 -2.94 11.89 23.01
CA ARG A 254 -2.54 12.47 21.73
C ARG A 254 -3.69 12.48 20.73
N THR A 255 -3.76 13.53 19.94
CA THR A 255 -4.61 13.54 18.74
C THR A 255 -3.81 13.00 17.57
N LYS A 256 -4.31 11.91 16.97
CA LYS A 256 -3.77 11.32 15.74
C LYS A 256 -4.47 11.89 14.51
N VAL A 257 -3.69 12.29 13.53
CA VAL A 257 -4.13 12.82 12.25
C VAL A 257 -3.64 11.88 11.16
N TYR A 258 -4.57 11.42 10.34
CA TYR A 258 -4.31 10.50 9.24
C TYR A 258 -4.59 11.21 7.92
N LEU A 259 -3.68 11.13 6.98
CA LEU A 259 -3.88 11.53 5.58
C LEU A 259 -3.52 10.37 4.67
N ALA A 260 -4.52 9.80 4.05
CA ALA A 260 -4.36 8.66 3.15
C ALA A 260 -4.59 9.04 1.68
N SER A 261 -3.88 8.35 0.78
CA SER A 261 -4.07 8.42 -0.66
C SER A 261 -3.94 7.02 -1.29
N PRO A 262 -4.98 6.50 -1.99
CA PRO A 262 -6.28 7.11 -2.22
C PRO A 262 -7.23 7.05 -1.01
N ILE A 263 -7.13 6.02 -0.15
CA ILE A 263 -7.97 5.85 1.06
C ILE A 263 -7.15 5.28 2.21
N ASN A 264 -7.62 5.51 3.42
CA ASN A 264 -7.02 4.95 4.61
C ASN A 264 -7.22 3.43 4.68
N SER A 265 -6.13 2.71 4.91
CA SER A 265 -6.08 1.27 5.15
C SER A 265 -5.76 0.92 6.61
N LEU A 266 -5.51 1.92 7.45
CA LEU A 266 -5.21 1.76 8.87
C LEU A 266 -6.50 1.86 9.71
N ASP A 267 -6.56 1.11 10.80
CA ASP A 267 -7.58 1.26 11.83
C ASP A 267 -7.30 2.54 12.66
N TYR A 268 -8.36 3.32 12.96
CA TYR A 268 -8.29 4.56 13.74
C TYR A 268 -9.50 4.76 14.64
#